data_488b7dec7ac9eec5824b236ff2dd80d3
#
_entry.id   488b7dec7ac9eec5824b236ff2dd80d3
#
_cell.length_a   1.000
_cell.length_b   1.000
_cell.length_c   1.000
_cell.angle_alpha   90.00
_cell.angle_beta   90.00
_cell.angle_gamma   90.00
#
_symmetry.space_group_name_H-M   'P 1'
#
loop_
_entity.id
_entity.type
_entity.pdbx_description
1 polymer ?
#
loop_
_entity_poly.entity_id
_entity_poly.type
_entity_poly.pdbx_seq_one_letter_code
_entity_poly.pdbx_strand_id
1 'polypeptide(L)'
;MNRRLLPLMAPLLVGGAQAQFTINIFDQGSPYNRDVGDLMLLAAAFSVIVLIGMIWAIIHVIVKGRQHVGDEPPQFSGNNRLEVTLVAVPTLIVSILFFATIETIGDIDFHSQPDDALVVEVTGHQYWWNFVYQESGVRTANELVIPTGRPVYFEMTSADVIHSFWVPNLGGKTDTVPGQTTRMHLTADRPGVYYGQCTELCGPSHANMRLRVVAVPEAQFAAWLSGAQAFVAAPVSASAQQGQAVFQAQCASCHAVKGTNAQGVIGPDLSFMGERTTIGSGVWPNTPEYMQSWISDSPGMKPGSKMPAFPNLTPAQLADLTAYLESLRSANFPDLALVEE
;
A
#
# COMPACT_ATOMS: atom_id res chain seq x y z
N MET A 1 10.24 40.11 -40.04
CA MET A 1 9.65 38.81 -39.59
C MET A 1 9.60 38.78 -38.08
N ASN A 2 8.49 39.14 -37.49
CA ASN A 2 8.30 39.25 -36.04
C ASN A 2 7.92 37.86 -35.48
N ARG A 3 8.81 37.23 -34.74
CA ARG A 3 8.47 36.06 -33.89
C ARG A 3 7.83 36.57 -32.60
N ARG A 4 6.53 36.43 -32.48
CA ARG A 4 5.79 36.61 -31.22
C ARG A 4 6.09 35.39 -30.31
N LEU A 5 6.77 35.64 -29.21
CA LEU A 5 6.90 34.70 -28.11
C LEU A 5 5.53 34.62 -27.40
N LEU A 6 4.88 33.48 -27.48
CA LEU A 6 3.74 33.16 -26.59
C LEU A 6 4.28 32.95 -25.16
N PRO A 7 3.66 33.58 -24.15
CA PRO A 7 3.99 33.26 -22.77
C PRO A 7 3.46 31.85 -22.46
N LEU A 8 4.37 30.96 -22.01
CA LEU A 8 4.00 29.71 -21.37
C LEU A 8 3.27 30.04 -20.05
N MET A 9 1.96 29.89 -20.04
CA MET A 9 1.19 29.84 -18.79
C MET A 9 1.56 28.54 -18.07
N ALA A 10 2.39 28.64 -17.04
CA ALA A 10 2.57 27.55 -16.09
C ALA A 10 1.23 27.31 -15.37
N PRO A 11 0.73 26.08 -15.29
CA PRO A 11 -0.44 25.79 -14.47
C PRO A 11 -0.07 26.01 -13.01
N LEU A 12 -0.80 26.92 -12.34
CA LEU A 12 -0.81 27.01 -10.89
C LEU A 12 -1.38 25.69 -10.35
N LEU A 13 -0.50 24.79 -9.98
CA LEU A 13 -0.85 23.62 -9.16
C LEU A 13 -1.29 24.13 -7.79
N VAL A 14 -2.59 24.27 -7.59
CA VAL A 14 -3.19 24.32 -6.26
C VAL A 14 -3.01 22.91 -5.69
N GLY A 15 -1.88 22.68 -5.05
CA GLY A 15 -1.60 21.47 -4.30
C GLY A 15 -2.45 21.48 -3.03
N GLY A 16 -3.62 20.87 -3.05
CA GLY A 16 -4.27 20.42 -1.82
C GLY A 16 -3.28 19.52 -1.08
N ALA A 17 -3.05 19.75 0.21
CA ALA A 17 -2.18 18.92 1.04
C ALA A 17 -2.76 17.49 1.09
N GLN A 18 -2.26 16.62 0.23
CA GLN A 18 -2.49 15.19 0.34
C GLN A 18 -1.55 14.64 1.39
N ALA A 19 -2.00 13.65 2.16
CA ALA A 19 -1.10 12.91 3.04
C ALA A 19 0.08 12.37 2.22
N GLN A 20 1.30 12.55 2.72
CA GLN A 20 2.51 12.12 2.02
C GLN A 20 2.40 10.60 1.78
N PHE A 21 2.36 10.22 0.51
CA PHE A 21 2.27 8.84 0.07
C PHE A 21 3.40 8.60 -0.93
N THR A 22 4.48 8.01 -0.44
CA THR A 22 5.66 7.74 -1.26
C THR A 22 5.92 6.24 -1.27
N ILE A 23 5.86 5.62 -2.43
CA ILE A 23 6.27 4.23 -2.63
C ILE A 23 7.66 4.26 -3.27
N ASN A 24 8.63 3.67 -2.58
CA ASN A 24 9.96 3.42 -3.12
C ASN A 24 10.16 1.92 -3.26
N ILE A 25 9.99 1.40 -4.47
CA ILE A 25 10.13 -0.04 -4.77
C ILE A 25 11.56 -0.58 -4.58
N PHE A 26 12.55 0.31 -4.49
CA PHE A 26 13.95 -0.06 -4.22
C PHE A 26 14.29 -0.11 -2.73
N ASP A 27 13.36 0.32 -1.86
CA ASP A 27 13.54 0.23 -0.42
C ASP A 27 13.18 -1.19 0.06
N GLN A 28 14.19 -1.95 0.39
CA GLN A 28 14.08 -3.35 0.80
C GLN A 28 13.80 -3.42 2.31
N GLY A 29 12.53 -3.32 2.68
CA GLY A 29 12.06 -3.34 4.09
C GLY A 29 11.82 -4.75 4.65
N SER A 30 12.11 -5.80 3.87
CA SER A 30 11.86 -7.21 4.24
C SER A 30 12.90 -8.15 3.65
N PRO A 31 13.06 -9.39 4.18
CA PRO A 31 13.87 -10.43 3.58
C PRO A 31 13.46 -10.71 2.13
N TYR A 32 12.17 -10.88 1.89
CA TYR A 32 11.59 -11.08 0.57
C TYR A 32 12.04 -10.03 -0.45
N ASN A 33 11.95 -8.76 -0.11
CA ASN A 33 12.33 -7.70 -1.04
C ASN A 33 13.84 -7.65 -1.31
N ARG A 34 14.67 -8.16 -0.39
CA ARG A 34 16.11 -8.32 -0.66
C ARG A 34 16.36 -9.37 -1.73
N ASP A 35 15.76 -10.54 -1.60
CA ASP A 35 15.95 -11.65 -2.54
C ASP A 35 15.46 -11.28 -3.96
N VAL A 36 14.29 -10.65 -4.04
CA VAL A 36 13.76 -10.11 -5.31
C VAL A 36 14.62 -8.97 -5.85
N GLY A 37 15.14 -8.10 -4.98
CA GLY A 37 16.04 -7.01 -5.34
C GLY A 37 17.37 -7.50 -5.92
N ASP A 38 17.96 -8.54 -5.35
CA ASP A 38 19.21 -9.15 -5.84
C ASP A 38 19.00 -9.80 -7.22
N LEU A 39 17.88 -10.51 -7.40
CA LEU A 39 17.49 -11.05 -8.70
C LEU A 39 17.28 -9.94 -9.75
N MET A 40 16.65 -8.84 -9.36
CA MET A 40 16.45 -7.68 -10.23
C MET A 40 17.79 -7.03 -10.63
N LEU A 41 18.73 -6.90 -9.70
CA LEU A 41 20.07 -6.36 -10.00
C LEU A 41 20.83 -7.28 -10.95
N LEU A 42 20.76 -8.58 -10.78
CA LEU A 42 21.34 -9.56 -11.71
C LEU A 42 20.76 -9.42 -13.13
N ALA A 43 19.43 -9.35 -13.23
CA ALA A 43 18.73 -9.16 -14.50
C ALA A 43 19.08 -7.81 -15.16
N ALA A 44 19.18 -6.74 -14.36
CA ALA A 44 19.59 -5.43 -14.83
C ALA A 44 21.03 -5.44 -15.37
N ALA A 45 21.97 -6.12 -14.70
CA ALA A 45 23.35 -6.25 -15.15
C ALA A 45 23.43 -6.93 -16.52
N PHE A 46 22.76 -8.06 -16.72
CA PHE A 46 22.69 -8.71 -18.04
C PHE A 46 22.01 -7.82 -19.09
N SER A 47 20.96 -7.12 -18.73
CA SER A 47 20.26 -6.19 -19.64
C SER A 47 21.17 -5.07 -20.13
N VAL A 48 21.96 -4.49 -19.23
CA VAL A 48 22.96 -3.44 -19.58
C VAL A 48 24.04 -3.99 -20.51
N ILE A 49 24.57 -5.20 -20.23
CA ILE A 49 25.58 -5.84 -21.08
C ILE A 49 25.05 -6.06 -22.51
N VAL A 50 23.82 -6.60 -22.60
CA VAL A 50 23.16 -6.83 -23.90
C VAL A 50 22.91 -5.52 -24.63
N LEU A 51 22.40 -4.50 -23.91
CA LEU A 51 22.15 -3.16 -24.49
C LEU A 51 23.41 -2.52 -25.05
N ILE A 52 24.53 -2.54 -24.31
CA ILE A 52 25.83 -2.02 -24.76
C ILE A 52 26.32 -2.78 -26.00
N GLY A 53 26.21 -4.12 -25.99
CA GLY A 53 26.60 -4.96 -27.13
C GLY A 53 25.75 -4.64 -28.36
N MET A 54 24.45 -4.47 -28.23
CA MET A 54 23.56 -4.11 -29.33
C MET A 54 23.84 -2.70 -29.88
N ILE A 55 24.06 -1.71 -29.04
CA ILE A 55 24.40 -0.34 -29.44
C ILE A 55 25.74 -0.36 -30.18
N TRP A 56 26.74 -1.05 -29.65
CA TRP A 56 28.03 -1.20 -30.30
C TRP A 56 27.89 -1.85 -31.70
N ALA A 57 27.12 -2.94 -31.81
CA ALA A 57 26.91 -3.62 -33.08
C ALA A 57 26.23 -2.69 -34.10
N ILE A 58 25.22 -1.95 -33.72
CA ILE A 58 24.52 -0.99 -34.60
C ILE A 58 25.50 0.11 -35.08
N ILE A 59 26.23 0.72 -34.14
CA ILE A 59 27.20 1.78 -34.50
C ILE A 59 28.26 1.21 -35.42
N HIS A 60 28.79 0.01 -35.15
CA HIS A 60 29.78 -0.65 -35.97
C HIS A 60 29.30 -0.85 -37.43
N VAL A 61 28.08 -1.37 -37.59
CA VAL A 61 27.46 -1.57 -38.92
C VAL A 61 27.26 -0.24 -39.64
N ILE A 62 26.77 0.80 -38.97
CA ILE A 62 26.55 2.13 -39.56
C ILE A 62 27.90 2.74 -40.03
N VAL A 63 28.91 2.72 -39.17
CA VAL A 63 30.22 3.32 -39.47
C VAL A 63 30.89 2.56 -40.61
N LYS A 64 30.89 1.22 -40.57
CA LYS A 64 31.51 0.38 -41.59
C LYS A 64 30.75 0.45 -42.92
N GLY A 65 29.42 0.49 -42.89
CA GLY A 65 28.60 0.63 -44.10
C GLY A 65 28.76 1.99 -44.82
N ARG A 66 29.00 3.09 -44.07
CA ARG A 66 29.29 4.41 -44.66
C ARG A 66 30.59 4.47 -45.46
N GLN A 67 31.56 3.58 -45.21
CA GLN A 67 32.83 3.53 -45.92
C GLN A 67 32.72 2.88 -47.32
N HIS A 68 31.58 2.24 -47.60
CA HIS A 68 31.37 1.48 -48.85
C HIS A 68 30.19 2.05 -49.66
N VAL A 69 30.04 3.38 -49.68
CA VAL A 69 28.97 4.03 -50.46
C VAL A 69 29.28 3.87 -51.97
N GLY A 70 28.46 3.07 -52.64
CA GLY A 70 28.56 2.82 -54.08
C GLY A 70 29.03 1.41 -54.48
N ASP A 71 29.56 0.62 -53.55
CA ASP A 71 29.94 -0.78 -53.78
C ASP A 71 28.88 -1.74 -53.24
N GLU A 72 28.54 -2.78 -53.98
CA GLU A 72 27.72 -3.86 -53.46
C GLU A 72 28.53 -4.62 -52.37
N PRO A 73 27.96 -4.75 -51.14
CA PRO A 73 28.64 -5.47 -50.08
C PRO A 73 28.81 -6.95 -50.47
N PRO A 74 29.90 -7.60 -50.05
CA PRO A 74 30.10 -9.01 -50.34
C PRO A 74 28.95 -9.84 -49.77
N GLN A 75 28.29 -10.60 -50.65
CA GLN A 75 27.22 -11.50 -50.26
C GLN A 75 27.81 -12.75 -49.60
N PHE A 76 27.41 -13.05 -48.38
CA PHE A 76 27.79 -14.30 -47.70
C PHE A 76 26.52 -15.00 -47.20
N SER A 77 26.47 -16.31 -47.29
CA SER A 77 25.40 -17.14 -46.80
C SER A 77 25.94 -18.04 -45.68
N GLY A 78 25.38 -17.84 -44.48
CA GLY A 78 25.67 -18.68 -43.33
C GLY A 78 27.05 -18.41 -42.66
N ASN A 79 27.03 -18.23 -41.35
CA ASN A 79 28.23 -18.26 -40.52
C ASN A 79 27.88 -19.04 -39.23
N ASN A 80 28.09 -20.36 -39.28
CA ASN A 80 27.72 -21.25 -38.17
C ASN A 80 28.31 -20.83 -36.84
N ARG A 81 29.53 -20.25 -36.81
CA ARG A 81 30.13 -19.78 -35.55
C ARG A 81 29.37 -18.58 -34.98
N LEU A 82 29.01 -17.62 -35.82
CA LEU A 82 28.24 -16.45 -35.43
C LEU A 82 26.82 -16.87 -34.97
N GLU A 83 26.17 -17.71 -35.76
CA GLU A 83 24.81 -18.20 -35.47
C GLU A 83 24.77 -18.96 -34.15
N VAL A 84 25.70 -19.90 -33.93
CA VAL A 84 25.79 -20.64 -32.65
C VAL A 84 26.06 -19.68 -31.48
N THR A 85 26.95 -18.69 -31.66
CA THR A 85 27.24 -17.73 -30.59
C THR A 85 26.03 -16.86 -30.24
N LEU A 86 25.31 -16.37 -31.25
CA LEU A 86 24.10 -15.54 -31.06
C LEU A 86 22.96 -16.31 -30.43
N VAL A 87 22.93 -17.63 -30.49
CA VAL A 87 21.97 -18.48 -29.78
C VAL A 87 22.51 -18.88 -28.40
N ALA A 88 23.75 -19.32 -28.31
CA ALA A 88 24.32 -19.87 -27.07
C ALA A 88 24.43 -18.81 -25.95
N VAL A 89 24.85 -17.57 -26.30
CA VAL A 89 25.04 -16.52 -25.30
C VAL A 89 23.69 -16.12 -24.64
N PRO A 90 22.62 -15.77 -25.38
CA PRO A 90 21.31 -15.50 -24.78
C PRO A 90 20.75 -16.71 -24.02
N THR A 91 20.92 -17.92 -24.55
CA THR A 91 20.47 -19.14 -23.86
C THR A 91 21.16 -19.31 -22.52
N LEU A 92 22.47 -19.06 -22.43
CA LEU A 92 23.22 -19.10 -21.18
C LEU A 92 22.69 -18.05 -20.18
N ILE A 93 22.47 -16.80 -20.63
CA ILE A 93 21.92 -15.72 -19.78
C ILE A 93 20.54 -16.11 -19.24
N VAL A 94 19.65 -16.57 -20.12
CA VAL A 94 18.30 -17.00 -19.71
C VAL A 94 18.37 -18.19 -18.74
N SER A 95 19.30 -19.14 -18.96
CA SER A 95 19.47 -20.28 -18.05
C SER A 95 19.96 -19.84 -16.66
N ILE A 96 20.90 -18.90 -16.58
CA ILE A 96 21.36 -18.36 -15.29
C ILE A 96 20.20 -17.67 -14.56
N LEU A 97 19.45 -16.80 -15.25
CA LEU A 97 18.30 -16.12 -14.66
C LEU A 97 17.21 -17.11 -14.27
N PHE A 98 16.98 -18.16 -15.05
CA PHE A 98 16.00 -19.21 -14.73
C PHE A 98 16.35 -19.92 -13.42
N PHE A 99 17.60 -20.38 -13.25
CA PHE A 99 18.00 -21.07 -12.03
C PHE A 99 17.99 -20.14 -10.81
N ALA A 100 18.46 -18.90 -10.94
CA ALA A 100 18.37 -17.90 -9.89
C ALA A 100 16.91 -17.61 -9.50
N THR A 101 16.00 -17.53 -10.47
CA THR A 101 14.57 -17.34 -10.22
C THR A 101 13.96 -18.53 -9.48
N ILE A 102 14.29 -19.77 -9.86
CA ILE A 102 13.80 -20.98 -9.16
C ILE A 102 14.27 -21.01 -7.71
N GLU A 103 15.53 -20.65 -7.44
CA GLU A 103 16.06 -20.54 -6.09
C GLU A 103 15.27 -19.48 -5.28
N THR A 104 15.17 -18.26 -5.81
CA THR A 104 14.40 -17.18 -5.17
C THR A 104 12.94 -17.57 -4.90
N ILE A 105 12.25 -18.22 -5.84
CA ILE A 105 10.85 -18.67 -5.63
C ILE A 105 10.79 -19.75 -4.54
N GLY A 106 11.79 -20.63 -4.45
CA GLY A 106 11.85 -21.67 -3.42
C GLY A 106 11.99 -21.11 -2.00
N ASP A 107 12.70 -19.98 -1.86
CA ASP A 107 12.90 -19.29 -0.57
C ASP A 107 11.67 -18.45 -0.17
N ILE A 108 10.83 -18.09 -1.16
CA ILE A 108 9.63 -17.30 -0.98
C ILE A 108 8.39 -18.21 -0.92
N ASP A 109 8.19 -18.90 0.19
CA ASP A 109 6.93 -19.63 0.40
C ASP A 109 5.86 -18.73 1.05
N PHE A 110 5.09 -18.02 0.23
CA PHE A 110 4.01 -17.16 0.72
C PHE A 110 2.81 -17.91 1.32
N HIS A 111 2.68 -19.20 1.09
CA HIS A 111 1.45 -19.93 1.39
C HIS A 111 1.53 -20.70 2.71
N SER A 112 2.72 -21.05 3.16
CA SER A 112 2.90 -21.68 4.46
C SER A 112 2.79 -20.65 5.59
N GLN A 113 2.10 -21.02 6.64
CA GLN A 113 2.02 -20.22 7.85
C GLN A 113 3.26 -20.53 8.70
N PRO A 114 4.13 -19.54 8.97
CA PRO A 114 5.23 -19.72 9.94
C PRO A 114 4.70 -20.02 11.35
N ASP A 115 5.40 -20.84 12.12
CA ASP A 115 4.94 -21.34 13.42
C ASP A 115 4.65 -20.25 14.46
N ASP A 116 5.36 -19.12 14.40
CA ASP A 116 5.24 -17.98 15.32
C ASP A 116 4.56 -16.75 14.70
N ALA A 117 3.94 -16.91 13.54
CA ALA A 117 3.33 -15.80 12.82
C ALA A 117 2.19 -15.15 13.59
N LEU A 118 2.15 -13.83 13.54
CA LEU A 118 0.96 -13.05 13.90
C LEU A 118 -0.10 -13.23 12.82
N VAL A 119 -1.26 -13.78 13.15
CA VAL A 119 -2.34 -13.99 12.16
C VAL A 119 -3.26 -12.78 12.11
N VAL A 120 -3.44 -12.23 10.91
CA VAL A 120 -4.32 -11.10 10.64
C VAL A 120 -5.30 -11.44 9.51
N GLU A 121 -6.58 -11.35 9.79
CA GLU A 121 -7.62 -11.43 8.76
C GLU A 121 -7.74 -10.08 8.03
N VAL A 122 -7.76 -10.12 6.71
CA VAL A 122 -7.88 -8.94 5.86
C VAL A 122 -9.12 -9.07 4.99
N THR A 123 -10.00 -8.07 5.04
CA THR A 123 -11.15 -8.01 4.14
C THR A 123 -11.10 -6.73 3.31
N GLY A 124 -11.04 -6.89 1.98
CA GLY A 124 -11.17 -5.78 1.04
C GLY A 124 -12.64 -5.36 0.89
N HIS A 125 -12.88 -4.05 0.93
CA HIS A 125 -14.17 -3.41 0.65
C HIS A 125 -13.96 -2.28 -0.36
N GLN A 126 -14.96 -1.91 -1.09
CA GLN A 126 -14.96 -0.68 -1.90
C GLN A 126 -15.20 0.54 -0.99
N TYR A 127 -14.21 1.37 -0.61
CA TYR A 127 -12.78 1.38 -1.00
C TYR A 127 -11.94 1.52 0.28
N TRP A 128 -11.83 0.48 1.08
CA TRP A 128 -11.11 0.46 2.35
C TRP A 128 -10.73 -0.97 2.74
N TRP A 129 -9.79 -1.10 3.70
CA TRP A 129 -9.30 -2.38 4.20
C TRP A 129 -9.72 -2.58 5.66
N ASN A 130 -10.30 -3.73 5.97
CA ASN A 130 -10.58 -4.17 7.33
C ASN A 130 -9.51 -5.14 7.78
N PHE A 131 -9.01 -4.98 9.01
CA PHE A 131 -8.03 -5.85 9.64
C PHE A 131 -8.56 -6.37 10.96
N VAL A 132 -8.39 -7.68 11.22
CA VAL A 132 -8.74 -8.32 12.49
C VAL A 132 -7.56 -9.15 12.96
N TYR A 133 -7.01 -8.83 14.11
CA TYR A 133 -5.98 -9.64 14.75
C TYR A 133 -6.65 -10.87 15.37
N GLN A 134 -6.41 -12.05 14.81
CA GLN A 134 -7.21 -13.24 15.08
C GLN A 134 -7.19 -13.64 16.56
N GLU A 135 -6.05 -13.68 17.20
CA GLU A 135 -5.93 -14.08 18.61
C GLU A 135 -6.56 -13.09 19.59
N SER A 136 -6.45 -11.79 19.30
CA SER A 136 -6.90 -10.73 20.20
C SER A 136 -8.30 -10.23 19.94
N GLY A 137 -8.84 -10.47 18.73
CA GLY A 137 -10.09 -9.90 18.25
C GLY A 137 -10.05 -8.38 18.04
N VAL A 138 -8.90 -7.74 18.15
CA VAL A 138 -8.72 -6.31 17.89
C VAL A 138 -8.97 -6.04 16.42
N ARG A 139 -9.75 -4.98 16.13
CA ARG A 139 -10.10 -4.55 14.77
C ARG A 139 -9.56 -3.18 14.48
N THR A 140 -9.03 -3.00 13.28
CA THR A 140 -8.64 -1.68 12.76
C THR A 140 -8.95 -1.59 11.27
N ALA A 141 -8.78 -0.43 10.68
CA ALA A 141 -9.01 -0.24 9.26
C ALA A 141 -7.99 0.71 8.63
N ASN A 142 -7.52 0.35 7.45
CA ASN A 142 -6.58 1.08 6.60
C ASN A 142 -5.18 1.33 7.20
N GLU A 143 -5.03 1.31 8.52
CA GLU A 143 -3.74 1.38 9.21
C GLU A 143 -3.59 0.13 10.09
N LEU A 144 -2.53 -0.63 9.84
CA LEU A 144 -2.23 -1.91 10.48
C LEU A 144 -0.93 -1.80 11.25
N VAL A 145 -0.94 -2.08 12.55
CA VAL A 145 0.28 -2.12 13.38
C VAL A 145 0.82 -3.54 13.41
N ILE A 146 2.11 -3.72 13.15
CA ILE A 146 2.76 -5.04 13.16
C ILE A 146 4.09 -5.00 13.94
N PRO A 147 4.54 -6.13 14.49
CA PRO A 147 5.87 -6.23 15.07
C PRO A 147 6.95 -6.30 14.00
N THR A 148 8.16 -5.80 14.28
CA THR A 148 9.34 -6.04 13.46
C THR A 148 9.97 -7.39 13.78
N GLY A 149 10.55 -8.04 12.76
CA GLY A 149 11.27 -9.31 12.89
C GLY A 149 10.40 -10.55 13.07
N ARG A 150 9.09 -10.38 13.27
CA ARG A 150 8.13 -11.47 13.39
C ARG A 150 7.26 -11.55 12.13
N PRO A 151 7.07 -12.72 11.52
CA PRO A 151 6.19 -12.88 10.38
C PRO A 151 4.74 -12.52 10.72
N VAL A 152 4.07 -11.86 9.81
CA VAL A 152 2.63 -11.61 9.85
C VAL A 152 1.97 -12.39 8.74
N TYR A 153 1.11 -13.33 9.10
CA TYR A 153 0.38 -14.17 8.17
C TYR A 153 -1.00 -13.60 7.94
N PHE A 154 -1.32 -13.35 6.69
CA PHE A 154 -2.58 -12.76 6.28
C PHE A 154 -3.50 -13.81 5.69
N GLU A 155 -4.72 -13.92 6.25
CA GLU A 155 -5.84 -14.60 5.63
C GLU A 155 -6.77 -13.54 5.03
N MET A 156 -6.89 -13.55 3.69
CA MET A 156 -7.46 -12.43 2.96
C MET A 156 -8.67 -12.84 2.15
N THR A 157 -9.70 -12.02 2.18
CA THR A 157 -10.91 -12.17 1.36
C THR A 157 -11.46 -10.81 0.93
N SER A 158 -12.51 -10.80 0.14
CA SER A 158 -13.22 -9.59 -0.23
C SER A 158 -14.71 -9.70 0.09
N ALA A 159 -15.29 -8.58 0.50
CA ALA A 159 -16.72 -8.45 0.77
C ALA A 159 -17.55 -8.07 -0.47
N ASP A 160 -16.91 -7.64 -1.57
CA ASP A 160 -17.63 -7.13 -2.75
C ASP A 160 -16.98 -7.54 -4.08
N VAL A 161 -15.96 -6.84 -4.57
CA VAL A 161 -15.25 -7.15 -5.81
C VAL A 161 -13.84 -7.65 -5.52
N ILE A 162 -13.10 -8.09 -6.52
CA ILE A 162 -11.69 -8.42 -6.34
C ILE A 162 -10.91 -7.14 -6.05
N HIS A 163 -10.05 -7.20 -5.01
CA HIS A 163 -9.02 -6.21 -4.72
C HIS A 163 -7.67 -6.93 -4.66
N SER A 164 -6.56 -6.20 -4.63
CA SER A 164 -5.24 -6.79 -4.42
C SER A 164 -4.50 -6.03 -3.32
N PHE A 165 -4.13 -6.76 -2.27
CA PHE A 165 -3.38 -6.22 -1.14
C PHE A 165 -1.90 -6.16 -1.49
N TRP A 166 -1.28 -4.98 -1.39
CA TRP A 166 0.11 -4.79 -1.73
C TRP A 166 0.78 -3.73 -0.86
N VAL A 167 1.89 -4.10 -0.25
CA VAL A 167 2.79 -3.22 0.49
C VAL A 167 4.18 -3.38 -0.13
N PRO A 168 4.54 -2.54 -1.14
CA PRO A 168 5.70 -2.75 -2.01
C PRO A 168 7.03 -2.95 -1.29
N ASN A 169 7.24 -2.25 -0.17
CA ASN A 169 8.48 -2.33 0.60
C ASN A 169 8.59 -3.59 1.47
N LEU A 170 7.48 -4.34 1.65
CA LEU A 170 7.44 -5.55 2.47
C LEU A 170 7.28 -6.82 1.65
N GLY A 171 6.73 -6.74 0.43
CA GLY A 171 6.58 -7.94 -0.37
C GLY A 171 5.73 -7.81 -1.63
N GLY A 172 5.42 -8.96 -2.21
CA GLY A 172 4.56 -9.08 -3.37
C GLY A 172 3.10 -8.70 -3.07
N LYS A 173 2.26 -8.76 -4.09
CA LYS A 173 0.83 -8.55 -3.98
C LYS A 173 0.07 -9.87 -3.98
N THR A 174 -1.09 -9.88 -3.32
CA THR A 174 -2.02 -11.02 -3.36
C THR A 174 -3.44 -10.50 -3.49
N ASP A 175 -4.20 -11.14 -4.38
CA ASP A 175 -5.59 -10.76 -4.63
C ASP A 175 -6.49 -11.22 -3.48
N THR A 176 -7.45 -10.36 -3.12
CA THR A 176 -8.54 -10.68 -2.20
C THR A 176 -9.80 -10.94 -3.02
N VAL A 177 -10.25 -12.20 -3.02
CA VAL A 177 -11.30 -12.68 -3.93
C VAL A 177 -12.58 -12.97 -3.14
N PRO A 178 -13.75 -12.50 -3.60
CA PRO A 178 -15.02 -12.80 -2.95
C PRO A 178 -15.26 -14.31 -2.86
N GLY A 179 -15.63 -14.79 -1.67
CA GLY A 179 -15.94 -16.21 -1.45
C GLY A 179 -14.73 -17.15 -1.41
N GLN A 180 -13.51 -16.63 -1.48
CA GLN A 180 -12.26 -17.40 -1.34
C GLN A 180 -11.38 -16.79 -0.27
N THR A 181 -10.55 -17.62 0.37
CA THR A 181 -9.49 -17.15 1.27
C THR A 181 -8.14 -17.33 0.58
N THR A 182 -7.50 -16.22 0.28
CA THR A 182 -6.12 -16.19 -0.20
C THR A 182 -5.17 -15.92 0.97
N ARG A 183 -3.90 -16.23 0.81
CA ARG A 183 -2.94 -16.19 1.93
C ARG A 183 -1.61 -15.63 1.47
N MET A 184 -0.95 -14.91 2.36
CA MET A 184 0.44 -14.49 2.21
C MET A 184 1.04 -14.18 3.58
N HIS A 185 2.36 -14.14 3.68
CA HIS A 185 3.01 -13.57 4.87
C HIS A 185 4.01 -12.48 4.49
N LEU A 186 4.22 -11.54 5.40
CA LEU A 186 5.19 -10.47 5.29
C LEU A 186 5.94 -10.33 6.60
N THR A 187 7.20 -9.89 6.52
CA THR A 187 8.00 -9.56 7.71
C THR A 187 8.62 -8.18 7.50
N ALA A 188 8.43 -7.26 8.44
CA ALA A 188 9.14 -5.99 8.43
C ALA A 188 10.46 -6.12 9.19
N ASP A 189 11.59 -5.82 8.56
CA ASP A 189 12.91 -5.95 9.18
C ASP A 189 13.22 -4.83 10.17
N ARG A 190 12.63 -3.66 9.96
CA ARG A 190 12.91 -2.45 10.73
C ARG A 190 11.62 -1.71 11.07
N PRO A 191 11.60 -0.93 12.15
CA PRO A 191 10.50 -0.01 12.42
C PRO A 191 10.33 0.99 11.28
N GLY A 192 9.08 1.36 10.97
CA GLY A 192 8.78 2.30 9.89
C GLY A 192 7.31 2.31 9.53
N VAL A 193 6.93 3.30 8.71
CA VAL A 193 5.60 3.35 8.08
C VAL A 193 5.74 2.91 6.63
N TYR A 194 5.12 1.81 6.30
CA TYR A 194 5.14 1.21 4.98
C TYR A 194 3.81 1.46 4.27
N TYR A 195 3.88 2.10 3.12
CA TYR A 195 2.70 2.47 2.34
C TYR A 195 2.26 1.33 1.45
N GLY A 196 0.95 1.09 1.41
CA GLY A 196 0.34 0.10 0.56
C GLY A 196 -0.87 0.65 -0.18
N GLN A 197 -1.31 -0.08 -1.20
CA GLN A 197 -2.46 0.30 -2.02
C GLN A 197 -3.15 -0.93 -2.62
N CYS A 198 -4.40 -0.76 -3.01
CA CYS A 198 -5.09 -1.70 -3.87
C CYS A 198 -4.46 -1.70 -5.27
N THR A 199 -4.15 -2.88 -5.82
CA THR A 199 -3.51 -3.04 -7.13
C THR A 199 -4.33 -3.89 -8.11
N GLU A 200 -5.61 -4.13 -7.81
CA GLU A 200 -6.59 -4.68 -8.73
C GLU A 200 -7.73 -3.68 -8.92
N LEU A 201 -8.09 -3.38 -10.18
CA LEU A 201 -9.10 -2.36 -10.51
C LEU A 201 -10.46 -2.71 -9.89
N CYS A 202 -10.85 -2.00 -8.84
CA CYS A 202 -12.04 -2.28 -8.04
C CYS A 202 -13.17 -1.24 -8.18
N GLY A 203 -13.00 -0.22 -9.03
CA GLY A 203 -14.02 0.80 -9.30
C GLY A 203 -13.51 2.25 -9.23
N PRO A 204 -14.42 3.25 -9.17
CA PRO A 204 -14.09 4.68 -9.31
C PRO A 204 -13.00 5.20 -8.36
N SER A 205 -12.94 4.72 -7.12
CA SER A 205 -11.94 5.13 -6.13
C SER A 205 -10.84 4.10 -5.89
N HIS A 206 -10.55 3.26 -6.89
CA HIS A 206 -9.46 2.31 -6.83
C HIS A 206 -8.11 2.97 -6.43
N ALA A 207 -7.72 4.06 -7.06
CA ALA A 207 -6.49 4.79 -6.74
C ALA A 207 -6.49 5.43 -5.33
N ASN A 208 -7.66 5.57 -4.73
CA ASN A 208 -7.89 6.12 -3.40
C ASN A 208 -8.15 5.04 -2.34
N MET A 209 -7.83 3.78 -2.64
CA MET A 209 -7.91 2.67 -1.70
C MET A 209 -6.48 2.28 -1.25
N ARG A 210 -5.95 3.10 -0.36
CA ARG A 210 -4.60 2.99 0.20
C ARG A 210 -4.64 2.38 1.59
N LEU A 211 -3.46 2.00 2.10
CA LEU A 211 -3.28 1.54 3.47
C LEU A 211 -1.89 1.93 3.98
N ARG A 212 -1.69 1.80 5.29
CA ARG A 212 -0.40 1.94 5.95
C ARG A 212 -0.15 0.75 6.85
N VAL A 213 1.06 0.24 6.83
CA VAL A 213 1.55 -0.74 7.80
C VAL A 213 2.57 -0.03 8.68
N VAL A 214 2.28 0.02 9.97
CA VAL A 214 3.13 0.63 10.98
C VAL A 214 3.89 -0.50 11.68
N ALA A 215 5.14 -0.69 11.32
CA ALA A 215 6.01 -1.68 11.97
C ALA A 215 6.71 -1.07 13.17
N VAL A 216 6.63 -1.72 14.31
CA VAL A 216 7.21 -1.27 15.57
C VAL A 216 7.96 -2.41 16.25
N PRO A 217 8.92 -2.13 17.16
CA PRO A 217 9.54 -3.18 17.96
C PRO A 217 8.52 -4.05 18.70
N GLU A 218 8.78 -5.35 18.83
CA GLU A 218 7.86 -6.34 19.42
C GLU A 218 7.30 -5.88 20.78
N ALA A 219 8.12 -5.29 21.65
CA ALA A 219 7.66 -4.80 22.95
C ALA A 219 6.63 -3.66 22.84
N GLN A 220 6.78 -2.78 21.85
CA GLN A 220 5.80 -1.70 21.58
C GLN A 220 4.53 -2.25 20.97
N PHE A 221 4.65 -3.22 20.06
CA PHE A 221 3.49 -3.94 19.51
C PHE A 221 2.68 -4.62 20.60
N ALA A 222 3.34 -5.37 21.50
CA ALA A 222 2.66 -6.05 22.60
C ALA A 222 1.96 -5.05 23.56
N ALA A 223 2.61 -3.92 23.86
CA ALA A 223 2.02 -2.87 24.69
C ALA A 223 0.80 -2.22 24.00
N TRP A 224 0.90 -1.91 22.70
CA TRP A 224 -0.22 -1.39 21.90
C TRP A 224 -1.37 -2.38 21.83
N LEU A 225 -1.11 -3.65 21.53
CA LEU A 225 -2.14 -4.69 21.40
C LEU A 225 -2.90 -4.89 22.72
N SER A 226 -2.16 -4.92 23.84
CA SER A 226 -2.77 -4.98 25.18
C SER A 226 -3.63 -3.76 25.47
N GLY A 227 -3.18 -2.54 25.13
CA GLY A 227 -3.96 -1.31 25.23
C GLY A 227 -5.21 -1.34 24.37
N ALA A 228 -5.09 -1.84 23.13
CA ALA A 228 -6.21 -1.98 22.21
C ALA A 228 -7.23 -3.03 22.67
N GLN A 229 -6.76 -4.12 23.28
CA GLN A 229 -7.64 -5.11 23.90
C GLN A 229 -8.41 -4.54 25.11
N ALA A 230 -7.75 -3.72 25.92
CA ALA A 230 -8.34 -3.10 27.10
C ALA A 230 -9.18 -1.84 26.79
N PHE A 231 -9.09 -1.33 25.55
CA PHE A 231 -9.76 -0.09 25.17
C PHE A 231 -11.26 -0.13 25.39
N VAL A 232 -11.77 0.95 26.03
CA VAL A 232 -13.19 1.28 26.15
C VAL A 232 -13.33 2.76 25.88
N ALA A 233 -14.24 3.14 24.97
CA ALA A 233 -14.48 4.54 24.66
C ALA A 233 -15.01 5.30 25.90
N ALA A 234 -14.25 6.29 26.36
CA ALA A 234 -14.59 7.09 27.54
C ALA A 234 -14.36 8.60 27.24
N PRO A 235 -15.29 9.28 26.56
CA PRO A 235 -15.13 10.70 26.23
C PRO A 235 -15.12 11.55 27.51
N VAL A 236 -14.04 12.31 27.70
CA VAL A 236 -13.81 13.09 28.94
C VAL A 236 -14.25 14.55 28.83
N SER A 237 -14.32 15.12 27.62
CA SER A 237 -14.77 16.50 27.41
C SER A 237 -16.27 16.58 27.18
N ALA A 238 -16.90 17.70 27.51
CA ALA A 238 -18.33 17.93 27.27
C ALA A 238 -18.64 17.84 25.74
N SER A 239 -17.77 18.40 24.90
CA SER A 239 -17.91 18.32 23.45
C SER A 239 -17.83 16.86 22.95
N ALA A 240 -16.86 16.06 23.42
CA ALA A 240 -16.76 14.64 23.03
C ALA A 240 -17.99 13.83 23.53
N GLN A 241 -18.58 14.15 24.68
CA GLN A 241 -19.82 13.51 25.15
C GLN A 241 -21.02 13.85 24.26
N GLN A 242 -21.14 15.12 23.83
CA GLN A 242 -22.17 15.54 22.86
C GLN A 242 -21.91 14.85 21.49
N GLY A 243 -20.65 14.79 21.04
CA GLY A 243 -20.26 14.08 19.85
C GLY A 243 -20.57 12.59 19.88
N GLN A 244 -20.42 11.94 21.02
CA GLN A 244 -20.84 10.54 21.22
C GLN A 244 -22.35 10.37 21.00
N ALA A 245 -23.17 11.30 21.48
CA ALA A 245 -24.61 11.26 21.26
C ALA A 245 -24.96 11.42 19.77
N VAL A 246 -24.31 12.34 19.06
CA VAL A 246 -24.45 12.49 17.60
C VAL A 246 -24.01 11.22 16.88
N PHE A 247 -22.86 10.64 17.25
CA PHE A 247 -22.35 9.40 16.68
C PHE A 247 -23.34 8.25 16.85
N GLN A 248 -23.87 8.07 18.04
CA GLN A 248 -24.87 7.02 18.36
C GLN A 248 -26.14 7.16 17.50
N ALA A 249 -26.58 8.38 17.24
CA ALA A 249 -27.79 8.65 16.48
C ALA A 249 -27.60 8.50 14.96
N GLN A 250 -26.44 8.85 14.43
CA GLN A 250 -26.22 9.00 12.98
C GLN A 250 -25.25 7.98 12.37
N CYS A 251 -24.31 7.44 13.16
CA CYS A 251 -23.14 6.69 12.65
C CYS A 251 -23.13 5.23 13.12
N ALA A 252 -23.68 4.94 14.30
CA ALA A 252 -23.59 3.64 14.98
C ALA A 252 -24.23 2.47 14.22
N SER A 253 -25.17 2.75 13.30
CA SER A 253 -25.78 1.72 12.45
C SER A 253 -24.79 1.11 11.45
N CYS A 254 -23.76 1.87 11.04
CA CYS A 254 -22.76 1.44 10.08
C CYS A 254 -21.38 1.18 10.71
N HIS A 255 -21.02 1.93 11.75
CA HIS A 255 -19.71 1.87 12.39
C HIS A 255 -19.75 1.28 13.78
N ALA A 256 -18.73 0.48 14.11
CA ALA A 256 -18.51 0.02 15.48
C ALA A 256 -17.55 0.95 16.23
N VAL A 257 -17.75 1.04 17.55
CA VAL A 257 -16.79 1.58 18.52
C VAL A 257 -16.80 0.67 19.75
N LYS A 258 -15.66 0.06 20.05
CA LYS A 258 -15.50 -0.89 21.15
C LYS A 258 -15.89 -0.28 22.50
N GLY A 259 -16.59 -1.06 23.31
CA GLY A 259 -17.08 -0.63 24.63
C GLY A 259 -18.31 0.29 24.59
N THR A 260 -18.95 0.44 23.43
CA THR A 260 -20.19 1.20 23.26
C THR A 260 -21.31 0.34 22.67
N ASN A 261 -22.50 0.91 22.50
CA ASN A 261 -23.62 0.28 21.81
C ASN A 261 -23.52 0.35 20.28
N ALA A 262 -22.48 1.02 19.74
CA ALA A 262 -22.23 1.09 18.31
C ALA A 262 -21.55 -0.21 17.84
N GLN A 263 -22.29 -1.03 17.10
CA GLN A 263 -21.87 -2.37 16.64
C GLN A 263 -22.04 -2.55 15.13
N GLY A 264 -22.09 -1.44 14.38
CA GLY A 264 -22.23 -1.48 12.92
C GLY A 264 -21.03 -2.15 12.23
N VAL A 265 -21.29 -2.93 11.17
CA VAL A 265 -20.28 -3.70 10.44
C VAL A 265 -20.20 -3.34 8.95
N ILE A 266 -20.99 -2.38 8.51
CA ILE A 266 -21.06 -1.93 7.11
C ILE A 266 -19.86 -1.02 6.78
N GLY A 267 -19.50 -0.16 7.72
CA GLY A 267 -18.33 0.71 7.65
C GLY A 267 -17.19 0.20 8.54
N PRO A 268 -16.00 0.83 8.45
CA PRO A 268 -14.86 0.48 9.29
C PRO A 268 -15.17 0.65 10.79
N ASP A 269 -14.56 -0.20 11.62
CA ASP A 269 -14.49 0.01 13.06
C ASP A 269 -13.69 1.29 13.36
N LEU A 270 -14.25 2.18 14.18
CA LEU A 270 -13.69 3.48 14.50
C LEU A 270 -13.09 3.57 15.92
N SER A 271 -12.93 2.44 16.61
CA SER A 271 -12.43 2.37 18.00
C SER A 271 -11.12 3.13 18.23
N PHE A 272 -10.28 3.20 17.21
CA PHE A 272 -8.95 3.85 17.29
C PHE A 272 -8.83 5.02 16.29
N MET A 273 -9.95 5.72 16.05
CA MET A 273 -9.97 6.78 15.03
C MET A 273 -9.00 7.93 15.36
N GLY A 274 -8.86 8.27 16.63
CA GLY A 274 -7.93 9.31 17.08
C GLY A 274 -6.44 8.94 16.94
N GLU A 275 -6.11 7.66 16.75
CA GLU A 275 -4.72 7.20 16.55
C GLU A 275 -4.31 7.20 15.08
N ARG A 276 -5.28 7.15 14.15
CA ARG A 276 -4.98 7.10 12.73
C ARG A 276 -4.34 8.40 12.27
N THR A 277 -3.36 8.26 11.39
CA THR A 277 -2.67 9.40 10.77
C THR A 277 -3.44 9.92 9.55
N THR A 278 -4.33 9.08 9.01
CA THR A 278 -5.09 9.40 7.79
C THR A 278 -6.55 9.00 7.89
N ILE A 279 -7.37 9.64 7.03
CA ILE A 279 -8.76 9.29 6.77
C ILE A 279 -8.97 8.97 5.29
N GLY A 280 -10.17 8.46 4.95
CA GLY A 280 -10.55 8.14 3.57
C GLY A 280 -9.69 7.04 2.93
N SER A 281 -9.19 6.07 3.69
CA SER A 281 -8.24 5.03 3.26
C SER A 281 -6.89 5.59 2.84
N GLY A 282 -6.22 6.32 3.71
CA GLY A 282 -4.85 6.80 3.49
C GLY A 282 -4.73 7.98 2.53
N VAL A 283 -5.83 8.65 2.17
CA VAL A 283 -5.82 9.74 1.17
C VAL A 283 -5.59 11.10 1.80
N TRP A 284 -6.27 11.43 2.90
CA TRP A 284 -6.16 12.73 3.57
C TRP A 284 -5.58 12.60 4.96
N PRO A 285 -4.88 13.63 5.45
CA PRO A 285 -4.45 13.69 6.84
C PRO A 285 -5.66 13.60 7.79
N ASN A 286 -5.49 12.95 8.93
CA ASN A 286 -6.49 12.90 9.98
C ASN A 286 -6.43 14.19 10.83
N THR A 287 -7.01 15.25 10.31
CA THR A 287 -7.16 16.53 11.01
C THR A 287 -8.63 16.87 11.19
N PRO A 288 -8.98 17.73 12.16
CA PRO A 288 -10.37 18.15 12.36
C PRO A 288 -11.03 18.66 11.07
N GLU A 289 -10.34 19.44 10.27
CA GLU A 289 -10.86 20.05 9.05
C GLU A 289 -11.18 18.98 7.98
N TYR A 290 -10.27 18.04 7.76
CA TYR A 290 -10.50 16.95 6.81
C TYR A 290 -11.54 15.97 7.31
N MET A 291 -11.60 15.71 8.63
CA MET A 291 -12.62 14.83 9.22
C MET A 291 -14.01 15.43 9.07
N GLN A 292 -14.18 16.73 9.35
CA GLN A 292 -15.44 17.44 9.16
C GLN A 292 -15.87 17.46 7.68
N SER A 293 -14.93 17.72 6.77
CA SER A 293 -15.19 17.68 5.33
C SER A 293 -15.61 16.29 4.88
N TRP A 294 -14.91 15.25 5.34
CA TRP A 294 -15.23 13.85 5.05
C TRP A 294 -16.63 13.44 5.55
N ILE A 295 -17.00 13.81 6.76
CA ILE A 295 -18.32 13.53 7.31
C ILE A 295 -19.40 14.28 6.51
N SER A 296 -19.15 15.53 6.18
CA SER A 296 -20.12 16.36 5.46
C SER A 296 -20.40 15.86 4.05
N ASP A 297 -19.36 15.43 3.30
CA ASP A 297 -19.50 15.01 1.90
C ASP A 297 -18.45 13.95 1.49
N SER A 298 -18.53 12.77 2.10
CA SER A 298 -17.63 11.67 1.73
C SER A 298 -17.77 11.20 0.26
N PRO A 299 -18.97 11.14 -0.37
CA PRO A 299 -19.08 10.79 -1.78
C PRO A 299 -18.47 11.82 -2.72
N GLY A 300 -18.55 13.13 -2.39
CA GLY A 300 -17.91 14.20 -3.17
C GLY A 300 -16.39 14.17 -3.05
N MET A 301 -15.85 13.89 -1.87
CA MET A 301 -14.41 13.75 -1.66
C MET A 301 -13.87 12.46 -2.29
N LYS A 302 -14.59 11.35 -2.20
CA LYS A 302 -14.16 10.02 -2.67
C LYS A 302 -15.28 9.39 -3.51
N PRO A 303 -15.27 9.56 -4.83
CA PRO A 303 -16.33 9.06 -5.71
C PRO A 303 -16.57 7.57 -5.53
N GLY A 304 -17.82 7.18 -5.36
CA GLY A 304 -18.22 5.79 -5.11
C GLY A 304 -18.12 5.36 -3.65
N SER A 305 -17.78 6.25 -2.71
CA SER A 305 -17.88 5.96 -1.27
C SER A 305 -19.32 5.55 -0.91
N LYS A 306 -19.42 4.45 -0.14
CA LYS A 306 -20.74 3.98 0.36
C LYS A 306 -21.19 4.73 1.62
N MET A 307 -20.31 5.50 2.25
CA MET A 307 -20.66 6.39 3.36
C MET A 307 -21.50 7.54 2.80
N PRO A 308 -22.72 7.79 3.30
CA PRO A 308 -23.55 8.92 2.86
C PRO A 308 -22.96 10.27 3.31
N ALA A 309 -23.32 11.34 2.61
CA ALA A 309 -23.07 12.70 3.06
C ALA A 309 -24.03 13.08 4.22
N PHE A 310 -23.53 13.90 5.16
CA PHE A 310 -24.32 14.41 6.28
C PHE A 310 -24.41 15.96 6.27
N PRO A 311 -25.01 16.57 5.24
CA PRO A 311 -25.03 18.03 5.05
C PRO A 311 -25.88 18.75 6.09
N ASN A 312 -26.73 18.03 6.83
CA ASN A 312 -27.66 18.60 7.81
C ASN A 312 -27.08 18.73 9.23
N LEU A 313 -25.86 18.22 9.46
CA LEU A 313 -25.17 18.42 10.74
C LEU A 313 -24.74 19.88 10.86
N THR A 314 -25.10 20.51 11.99
CA THR A 314 -24.63 21.86 12.27
C THR A 314 -23.13 21.91 12.49
N PRO A 315 -22.46 23.07 12.32
CA PRO A 315 -21.04 23.21 12.61
C PRO A 315 -20.66 22.80 14.05
N ALA A 316 -21.54 23.06 15.02
CA ALA A 316 -21.33 22.63 16.40
C ALA A 316 -21.37 21.10 16.53
N GLN A 317 -22.34 20.42 15.91
CA GLN A 317 -22.44 18.96 15.91
C GLN A 317 -21.25 18.31 15.20
N LEU A 318 -20.75 18.91 14.10
CA LEU A 318 -19.55 18.44 13.42
C LEU A 318 -18.30 18.58 14.31
N ALA A 319 -18.15 19.71 14.99
CA ALA A 319 -17.05 19.92 15.92
C ALA A 319 -17.10 18.93 17.11
N ASP A 320 -18.28 18.72 17.70
CA ASP A 320 -18.47 17.77 18.79
C ASP A 320 -18.20 16.33 18.35
N LEU A 321 -18.69 15.93 17.18
CA LEU A 321 -18.46 14.61 16.61
C LEU A 321 -16.96 14.39 16.32
N THR A 322 -16.27 15.40 15.81
CA THR A 322 -14.82 15.37 15.59
C THR A 322 -14.08 15.18 16.92
N ALA A 323 -14.43 15.96 17.95
CA ALA A 323 -13.83 15.83 19.27
C ALA A 323 -14.05 14.43 19.88
N TYR A 324 -15.20 13.82 19.64
CA TYR A 324 -15.45 12.42 20.04
C TYR A 324 -14.53 11.46 19.30
N LEU A 325 -14.47 11.53 17.98
CA LEU A 325 -13.64 10.62 17.15
C LEU A 325 -12.14 10.77 17.46
N GLU A 326 -11.65 11.98 17.70
CA GLU A 326 -10.28 12.24 18.12
C GLU A 326 -9.96 11.69 19.53
N SER A 327 -10.96 11.57 20.40
CA SER A 327 -10.80 11.00 21.73
C SER A 327 -10.67 9.48 21.75
N LEU A 328 -10.99 8.81 20.64
CA LEU A 328 -10.93 7.35 20.51
C LEU A 328 -9.48 6.89 20.31
N ARG A 329 -8.74 6.75 21.41
CA ARG A 329 -7.32 6.35 21.45
C ARG A 329 -7.09 5.27 22.49
N SER A 330 -6.27 4.27 22.17
CA SER A 330 -5.77 3.32 23.18
C SER A 330 -4.69 3.98 24.07
N ALA A 331 -4.39 3.35 25.19
CA ALA A 331 -3.44 3.94 26.14
C ALA A 331 -1.97 3.96 25.67
N ASN A 332 -1.61 3.12 24.69
CA ASN A 332 -0.20 2.82 24.35
C ASN A 332 0.03 2.82 22.83
N PHE A 333 -0.63 3.72 22.10
CA PHE A 333 -0.37 3.82 20.66
C PHE A 333 1.08 4.28 20.42
N PRO A 334 1.82 3.65 19.49
CA PRO A 334 3.18 4.04 19.18
C PRO A 334 3.27 5.49 18.73
N ASP A 335 4.28 6.22 19.20
CA ASP A 335 4.58 7.55 18.66
C ASP A 335 5.16 7.40 17.25
N LEU A 336 4.35 7.69 16.24
CA LEU A 336 4.74 7.53 14.85
C LEU A 336 5.84 8.51 14.42
N ALA A 337 6.03 9.62 15.12
CA ALA A 337 7.15 10.54 14.87
C ALA A 337 8.51 9.86 15.11
N LEU A 338 8.56 8.81 15.96
CA LEU A 338 9.76 8.02 16.21
C LEU A 338 9.96 6.89 15.18
N VAL A 339 9.02 6.69 14.27
CA VAL A 339 9.00 5.58 13.31
C VAL A 339 9.22 6.08 11.88
N GLU A 340 9.08 7.39 11.63
CA GLU A 340 9.25 8.02 10.30
C GLU A 340 10.72 8.43 10.00
N GLU A 341 11.68 8.22 10.92
CA GLU A 341 13.12 8.43 10.69
C GLU A 341 13.80 7.14 10.16
#